data_b77163ef2db5002c215ea6d5cc4a707e
#
_entry.id   b77163ef2db5002c215ea6d5cc4a707e
#
_cell.length_a   1.000
_cell.length_b   1.000
_cell.length_c   1.000
_cell.angle_alpha   90.00
_cell.angle_beta   90.00
_cell.angle_gamma   90.00
#
_symmetry.space_group_name_H-M   'P 1'
#
loop_
_entity.id
_entity.type
_entity.pdbx_description
1 polymer ?
#
loop_
_entity_poly.entity_id
_entity_poly.type
_entity_poly.pdbx_seq_one_letter_code
_entity_poly.pdbx_strand_id
1 'polypeptide(L)'
;MEKRLDRRRKYYMILDCETATLPYAAKLDAAAKQKVAIAKPLIYDLGWQIIDAKGRVYRRRSFLISEIFSVPEIFDTAYYASKRPIYLERLERGEIKLTDWKRAVAILERDLSEVSAVGAYNSMFDFKKAIPFTELYINNLYSPQFHSWLALQERICENIASGRTHESRREFESDVFRFHNVAYPLFDLWGLSARHLLNNDEYKQACVDNEWITASGKYFKTSAETSFRFLAKDFDFDEEHTALSDAEIESKIFAEIHKRTKGNYEIGIIYFPFRELGTVEAFLNRFEI
;
A
#
# COMPACT_ATOMS: atom_id res chain seq x y z
N MET A 1 -4.59 6.34 28.75
CA MET A 1 -3.96 5.01 28.50
C MET A 1 -4.79 4.26 27.49
N GLU A 2 -4.16 3.82 26.41
CA GLU A 2 -4.85 2.98 25.42
C GLU A 2 -5.23 1.63 26.02
N LYS A 3 -6.43 1.17 25.67
CA LYS A 3 -6.94 -0.11 26.15
C LYS A 3 -6.13 -1.26 25.51
N ARG A 4 -5.56 -2.14 26.31
CA ARG A 4 -4.86 -3.32 25.82
C ARG A 4 -5.84 -4.27 25.12
N LEU A 5 -5.41 -4.86 24.00
CA LEU A 5 -6.23 -5.83 23.27
C LEU A 5 -6.39 -7.13 24.06
N ASP A 6 -7.53 -7.79 23.91
CA ASP A 6 -7.81 -9.09 24.56
C ASP A 6 -7.05 -10.20 23.82
N ARG A 7 -6.00 -10.75 24.44
CA ARG A 7 -5.13 -11.79 23.85
C ARG A 7 -5.85 -13.10 23.48
N ARG A 8 -7.09 -13.28 23.89
CA ARG A 8 -7.91 -14.45 23.50
C ARG A 8 -8.55 -14.28 22.11
N ARG A 9 -8.47 -13.09 21.53
CA ARG A 9 -9.04 -12.76 20.20
C ARG A 9 -7.92 -12.59 19.18
N LYS A 10 -8.25 -12.88 17.92
CA LYS A 10 -7.38 -12.58 16.79
C LYS A 10 -7.65 -11.15 16.30
N TYR A 11 -6.57 -10.41 16.12
CA TYR A 11 -6.59 -9.08 15.53
C TYR A 11 -5.71 -9.08 14.31
N TYR A 12 -6.00 -8.16 13.40
CA TYR A 12 -5.31 -7.98 12.14
C TYR A 12 -4.92 -6.52 12.01
N MET A 13 -3.73 -6.26 11.50
CA MET A 13 -3.31 -4.91 11.13
C MET A 13 -3.50 -4.74 9.64
N ILE A 14 -4.21 -3.70 9.25
CA ILE A 14 -4.29 -3.22 7.87
C ILE A 14 -3.51 -1.92 7.83
N LEU A 15 -2.47 -1.90 6.98
CA LEU A 15 -1.52 -0.79 6.88
C LEU A 15 -1.46 -0.32 5.44
N ASP A 16 -1.40 0.98 5.28
CA ASP A 16 -1.09 1.64 4.01
C ASP A 16 -0.03 2.71 4.21
N CYS A 17 0.69 3.08 3.14
CA CYS A 17 1.63 4.17 3.17
C CYS A 17 1.65 4.98 1.88
N GLU A 18 1.70 6.31 2.03
CA GLU A 18 1.96 7.22 0.94
C GLU A 18 3.43 7.57 0.83
N THR A 19 3.93 7.62 -0.39
CA THR A 19 5.36 7.72 -0.62
C THR A 19 5.76 8.86 -1.56
N ALA A 20 6.92 9.43 -1.26
CA ALA A 20 7.74 10.23 -2.15
C ALA A 20 8.90 9.38 -2.68
N THR A 21 9.87 9.99 -3.34
CA THR A 21 11.09 9.32 -3.78
C THR A 21 12.32 10.21 -3.57
N LEU A 22 13.47 9.78 -4.04
CA LEU A 22 14.70 10.54 -3.89
C LEU A 22 14.68 11.83 -4.74
N PRO A 23 15.33 12.92 -4.27
CA PRO A 23 15.25 14.25 -4.90
C PRO A 23 15.66 14.30 -6.37
N TYR A 24 16.59 13.45 -6.81
CA TYR A 24 17.00 13.41 -8.21
C TYR A 24 15.88 12.95 -9.16
N ALA A 25 14.88 12.25 -8.66
CA ALA A 25 13.71 11.85 -9.45
C ALA A 25 12.91 13.06 -9.94
N ALA A 26 13.02 14.22 -9.27
CA ALA A 26 12.33 15.43 -9.70
C ALA A 26 12.74 15.88 -11.12
N LYS A 27 13.93 15.51 -11.58
CA LYS A 27 14.44 15.82 -12.94
C LYS A 27 13.92 14.87 -14.02
N LEU A 28 13.25 13.79 -13.64
CA LEU A 28 12.74 12.79 -14.57
C LEU A 28 11.36 13.19 -15.12
N ASP A 29 11.00 12.66 -16.29
CA ASP A 29 9.63 12.76 -16.79
C ASP A 29 8.64 11.96 -15.90
N ALA A 30 7.34 12.16 -16.12
CA ALA A 30 6.30 11.54 -15.29
C ALA A 30 6.36 10.01 -15.29
N ALA A 31 6.64 9.38 -16.44
CA ALA A 31 6.70 7.92 -16.54
C ALA A 31 7.94 7.36 -15.82
N ALA A 32 9.08 8.05 -15.95
CA ALA A 32 10.30 7.71 -15.26
C ALA A 32 10.17 7.93 -13.73
N LYS A 33 9.55 9.05 -13.29
CA LYS A 33 9.24 9.31 -11.88
C LYS A 33 8.44 8.19 -11.24
N GLN A 34 7.39 7.72 -11.92
CA GLN A 34 6.57 6.63 -11.41
C GLN A 34 7.38 5.34 -11.22
N LYS A 35 8.25 4.99 -12.19
CA LYS A 35 9.11 3.81 -12.07
C LYS A 35 10.10 3.93 -10.91
N VAL A 36 10.69 5.11 -10.72
CA VAL A 36 11.63 5.39 -9.63
C VAL A 36 10.93 5.35 -8.27
N ALA A 37 9.73 5.93 -8.15
CA ALA A 37 8.94 5.88 -6.93
C ALA A 37 8.62 4.44 -6.51
N ILE A 38 8.28 3.57 -7.48
CA ILE A 38 8.05 2.14 -7.22
C ILE A 38 9.34 1.43 -6.75
N ALA A 39 10.51 1.82 -7.28
CA ALA A 39 11.79 1.21 -6.95
C ALA A 39 12.39 1.70 -5.62
N LYS A 40 12.21 2.97 -5.30
CA LYS A 40 12.85 3.66 -4.16
C LYS A 40 11.86 4.54 -3.40
N PRO A 41 10.77 3.96 -2.87
CA PRO A 41 9.74 4.70 -2.17
C PRO A 41 10.22 5.15 -0.78
N LEU A 42 9.94 6.40 -0.43
CA LEU A 42 10.19 7.01 0.86
C LEU A 42 8.86 7.38 1.52
N ILE A 43 8.52 6.75 2.60
CA ILE A 43 7.24 6.95 3.29
C ILE A 43 7.21 8.35 3.91
N TYR A 44 6.23 9.17 3.50
CA TYR A 44 5.93 10.44 4.17
C TYR A 44 4.65 10.38 5.00
N ASP A 45 3.69 9.50 4.65
CA ASP A 45 2.48 9.24 5.43
C ASP A 45 2.37 7.74 5.70
N LEU A 46 2.18 7.36 6.95
CA LEU A 46 2.09 5.98 7.42
C LEU A 46 0.84 5.83 8.27
N GLY A 47 -0.09 5.00 7.80
CA GLY A 47 -1.37 4.78 8.46
C GLY A 47 -1.69 3.32 8.68
N TRP A 48 -2.38 3.00 9.80
CA TRP A 48 -2.91 1.65 9.99
C TRP A 48 -4.10 1.60 10.93
N GLN A 49 -4.86 0.53 10.74
CA GLN A 49 -5.90 0.12 11.69
C GLN A 49 -5.59 -1.25 12.27
N ILE A 50 -5.96 -1.43 13.55
CA ILE A 50 -6.09 -2.77 14.15
C ILE A 50 -7.57 -3.09 14.25
N ILE A 51 -7.95 -4.19 13.60
CA ILE A 51 -9.34 -4.64 13.49
C ILE A 51 -9.49 -6.09 13.92
N ASP A 52 -10.72 -6.51 14.20
CA ASP A 52 -11.06 -7.93 14.30
C ASP A 52 -11.56 -8.48 12.94
N ALA A 53 -11.82 -9.77 12.90
CA ALA A 53 -12.34 -10.48 11.73
C ALA A 53 -13.68 -9.93 11.18
N LYS A 54 -14.39 -9.10 11.94
CA LYS A 54 -15.65 -8.45 11.54
C LYS A 54 -15.45 -7.00 11.11
N GLY A 55 -14.20 -6.55 11.01
CA GLY A 55 -13.86 -5.18 10.64
C GLY A 55 -14.11 -4.15 11.76
N ARG A 56 -14.35 -4.58 13.02
CA ARG A 56 -14.48 -3.64 14.12
C ARG A 56 -13.11 -3.09 14.48
N VAL A 57 -13.01 -1.75 14.48
CA VAL A 57 -11.76 -1.04 14.74
C VAL A 57 -11.49 -0.92 16.23
N TYR A 58 -10.28 -1.27 16.64
CA TYR A 58 -9.78 -1.19 18.01
C TYR A 58 -8.72 -0.11 18.17
N ARG A 59 -7.98 0.19 17.10
CA ARG A 59 -6.93 1.20 17.12
C ARG A 59 -6.75 1.80 15.72
N ARG A 60 -6.44 3.11 15.68
CA ARG A 60 -6.07 3.85 14.48
C ARG A 60 -4.77 4.57 14.70
N ARG A 61 -3.94 4.65 13.66
CA ARG A 61 -2.70 5.42 13.65
C ARG A 61 -2.56 6.15 12.34
N SER A 62 -2.06 7.37 12.42
CA SER A 62 -1.73 8.19 11.27
C SER A 62 -0.54 9.07 11.63
N PHE A 63 0.55 8.95 10.86
CA PHE A 63 1.82 9.62 11.12
C PHE A 63 2.39 10.20 9.84
N LEU A 64 2.71 11.49 9.88
CA LEU A 64 3.62 12.09 8.90
C LEU A 64 5.06 11.92 9.40
N ILE A 65 5.93 11.40 8.53
CA ILE A 65 7.33 11.15 8.83
C ILE A 65 8.13 12.42 8.57
N SER A 66 8.62 13.04 9.64
CA SER A 66 9.23 14.38 9.59
C SER A 66 10.43 14.45 8.67
N GLU A 67 11.26 13.41 8.62
CA GLU A 67 12.47 13.33 7.80
C GLU A 67 12.19 13.34 6.30
N ILE A 68 10.94 13.05 5.91
CA ILE A 68 10.48 13.00 4.51
C ILE A 68 9.49 14.14 4.24
N PHE A 69 8.43 14.24 5.02
CA PHE A 69 7.35 15.24 4.84
C PHE A 69 7.84 16.68 4.97
N SER A 70 8.77 16.95 5.91
CA SER A 70 9.26 18.30 6.17
C SER A 70 10.41 18.73 5.23
N VAL A 71 10.84 17.86 4.32
CA VAL A 71 11.89 18.15 3.33
C VAL A 71 11.22 18.39 1.97
N PRO A 72 11.07 19.66 1.53
CA PRO A 72 10.34 19.99 0.31
C PRO A 72 10.87 19.26 -0.92
N GLU A 73 12.21 19.15 -1.05
CA GLU A 73 12.89 18.52 -2.18
C GLU A 73 12.52 17.02 -2.33
N ILE A 74 12.14 16.36 -1.23
CA ILE A 74 11.68 14.99 -1.22
C ILE A 74 10.17 14.96 -1.40
N PHE A 75 9.42 15.68 -0.57
CA PHE A 75 7.97 15.64 -0.57
C PHE A 75 7.37 16.04 -1.94
N ASP A 76 7.95 17.02 -2.63
CA ASP A 76 7.49 17.49 -3.93
C ASP A 76 7.65 16.45 -5.06
N THR A 77 8.36 15.33 -4.79
CA THR A 77 8.42 14.17 -5.69
C THR A 77 7.25 13.20 -5.53
N ALA A 78 6.44 13.35 -4.49
CA ALA A 78 5.30 12.49 -4.23
C ALA A 78 4.26 12.60 -5.33
N TYR A 79 3.58 11.49 -5.64
CA TYR A 79 2.48 11.51 -6.61
C TYR A 79 1.35 12.44 -6.17
N TYR A 80 1.06 12.47 -4.87
CA TYR A 80 0.04 13.31 -4.26
C TYR A 80 0.61 14.55 -3.54
N ALA A 81 1.73 15.12 -4.02
CA ALA A 81 2.33 16.33 -3.42
C ALA A 81 1.34 17.51 -3.33
N SER A 82 0.40 17.63 -4.28
CA SER A 82 -0.66 18.64 -4.28
C SER A 82 -1.60 18.57 -3.07
N LYS A 83 -1.63 17.44 -2.35
CA LYS A 83 -2.46 17.25 -1.13
C LYS A 83 -1.81 17.80 0.14
N ARG A 84 -0.61 18.41 0.06
CA ARG A 84 0.05 19.02 1.22
C ARG A 84 -0.85 19.90 2.09
N PRO A 85 -1.74 20.76 1.52
CA PRO A 85 -2.66 21.55 2.33
C PRO A 85 -3.61 20.72 3.21
N ILE A 86 -4.08 19.57 2.72
CA ILE A 86 -4.95 18.65 3.48
C ILE A 86 -4.18 18.09 4.68
N TYR A 87 -2.92 17.68 4.47
CA TYR A 87 -2.08 17.21 5.57
C TYR A 87 -1.83 18.26 6.64
N LEU A 88 -1.58 19.52 6.24
CA LEU A 88 -1.37 20.62 7.19
C LEU A 88 -2.63 20.91 8.01
N GLU A 89 -3.80 20.94 7.38
CA GLU A 89 -5.09 21.10 8.07
C GLU A 89 -5.33 19.96 9.08
N ARG A 90 -5.03 18.71 8.72
CA ARG A 90 -5.18 17.55 9.62
C ARG A 90 -4.19 17.57 10.78
N LEU A 91 -2.97 18.09 10.56
CA LEU A 91 -2.00 18.31 11.63
C LEU A 91 -2.54 19.33 12.64
N GLU A 92 -3.07 20.46 12.16
CA GLU A 92 -3.67 21.50 13.00
C GLU A 92 -4.85 20.98 13.83
N ARG A 93 -5.66 20.08 13.24
CA ARG A 93 -6.78 19.42 13.94
C ARG A 93 -6.34 18.28 14.87
N GLY A 94 -5.07 17.88 14.83
CA GLY A 94 -4.54 16.76 15.61
C GLY A 94 -5.03 15.37 15.12
N GLU A 95 -5.56 15.28 13.91
CA GLU A 95 -6.04 14.03 13.29
C GLU A 95 -4.87 13.15 12.82
N ILE A 96 -3.78 13.77 12.40
CA ILE A 96 -2.52 13.12 12.04
C ILE A 96 -1.39 13.71 12.90
N LYS A 97 -0.32 12.97 13.11
CA LYS A 97 0.82 13.42 13.94
C LYS A 97 2.09 13.48 13.11
N LEU A 98 2.77 14.63 13.14
CA LEU A 98 4.14 14.72 12.65
C LEU A 98 5.07 14.10 13.68
N THR A 99 5.89 13.14 13.27
CA THR A 99 6.82 12.42 14.15
C THR A 99 8.05 11.94 13.38
N ASP A 100 9.13 11.65 14.10
CA ASP A 100 10.30 11.00 13.51
C ASP A 100 10.05 9.52 13.23
N TRP A 101 10.81 8.97 12.28
CA TRP A 101 10.70 7.56 11.87
C TRP A 101 10.90 6.60 13.04
N LYS A 102 11.90 6.84 13.87
CA LYS A 102 12.21 5.99 15.01
C LYS A 102 11.03 5.84 15.96
N ARG A 103 10.32 6.93 16.23
CA ARG A 103 9.13 6.92 17.08
C ARG A 103 7.95 6.26 16.40
N ALA A 104 7.72 6.51 15.11
CA ALA A 104 6.69 5.84 14.34
C ALA A 104 6.90 4.32 14.35
N VAL A 105 8.14 3.88 14.09
CA VAL A 105 8.55 2.46 14.12
C VAL A 105 8.33 1.83 15.48
N ALA A 106 8.73 2.49 16.59
CA ALA A 106 8.52 1.94 17.92
C ALA A 106 7.03 1.72 18.26
N ILE A 107 6.15 2.58 17.72
CA ILE A 107 4.70 2.42 17.86
C ILE A 107 4.21 1.27 16.97
N LEU A 108 4.70 1.18 15.74
CA LEU A 108 4.36 0.11 14.80
C LEU A 108 4.75 -1.26 15.38
N GLU A 109 5.97 -1.43 15.89
CA GLU A 109 6.44 -2.68 16.52
C GLU A 109 5.56 -3.11 17.69
N ARG A 110 5.21 -2.15 18.54
CA ARG A 110 4.31 -2.43 19.66
C ARG A 110 2.96 -2.94 19.17
N ASP A 111 2.39 -2.27 18.17
CA ASP A 111 1.07 -2.60 17.61
C ASP A 111 1.13 -3.93 16.82
N LEU A 112 2.23 -4.22 16.10
CA LEU A 112 2.51 -5.50 15.46
C LEU A 112 2.55 -6.66 16.44
N SER A 113 3.12 -6.45 17.64
CA SER A 113 3.21 -7.51 18.67
C SER A 113 1.86 -7.95 19.23
N GLU A 114 0.79 -7.21 18.95
CA GLU A 114 -0.56 -7.47 19.43
C GLU A 114 -1.49 -8.08 18.38
N VAL A 115 -1.02 -8.26 17.13
CA VAL A 115 -1.83 -8.78 16.02
C VAL A 115 -1.38 -10.17 15.58
N SER A 116 -2.30 -10.89 14.94
CA SER A 116 -2.05 -12.26 14.44
C SER A 116 -1.46 -12.27 13.03
N ALA A 117 -1.76 -11.24 12.24
CA ALA A 117 -1.24 -11.06 10.88
C ALA A 117 -1.37 -9.60 10.45
N VAL A 118 -0.60 -9.24 9.42
CA VAL A 118 -0.59 -7.90 8.82
C VAL A 118 -0.90 -8.00 7.33
N GLY A 119 -1.47 -6.95 6.77
CA GLY A 119 -1.74 -6.86 5.34
C GLY A 119 -1.91 -5.44 4.86
N ALA A 120 -1.80 -5.27 3.54
CA ALA A 120 -2.01 -4.04 2.80
C ALA A 120 -2.60 -4.36 1.42
N TYR A 121 -3.14 -3.37 0.76
CA TYR A 121 -3.50 -3.49 -0.64
C TYR A 121 -2.25 -3.33 -1.50
N ASN A 122 -1.72 -4.43 -2.04
CA ASN A 122 -0.39 -4.53 -2.62
C ASN A 122 0.75 -4.60 -1.56
N SER A 123 0.61 -5.54 -0.67
CA SER A 123 1.56 -5.79 0.45
C SER A 123 3.03 -5.90 0.04
N MET A 124 3.31 -6.24 -1.21
CA MET A 124 4.68 -6.24 -1.73
C MET A 124 5.27 -4.83 -1.75
N PHE A 125 4.45 -3.81 -2.07
CA PHE A 125 4.93 -2.44 -2.09
C PHE A 125 5.23 -1.95 -0.67
N ASP A 126 4.29 -2.05 0.25
CA ASP A 126 4.42 -1.51 1.60
C ASP A 126 5.49 -2.21 2.42
N PHE A 127 5.36 -3.53 2.55
CA PHE A 127 6.18 -4.33 3.46
C PHE A 127 7.53 -4.77 2.89
N LYS A 128 7.67 -4.86 1.57
CA LYS A 128 8.91 -5.34 0.94
C LYS A 128 9.72 -4.23 0.26
N LYS A 129 9.13 -3.06 0.03
CA LYS A 129 9.83 -1.93 -0.60
C LYS A 129 9.80 -0.68 0.28
N ALA A 130 8.62 -0.13 0.58
CA ALA A 130 8.50 1.18 1.19
C ALA A 130 9.07 1.23 2.62
N ILE A 131 8.64 0.35 3.51
CA ILE A 131 9.15 0.31 4.89
C ILE A 131 10.67 0.03 4.91
N PRO A 132 11.20 -1.03 4.26
CA PRO A 132 12.62 -1.31 4.32
C PRO A 132 13.49 -0.22 3.69
N PHE A 133 13.05 0.40 2.60
CA PHE A 133 13.84 1.45 1.97
C PHE A 133 13.82 2.75 2.77
N THR A 134 12.69 3.13 3.34
CA THR A 134 12.60 4.30 4.23
C THR A 134 13.50 4.14 5.45
N GLU A 135 13.49 2.96 6.07
CA GLU A 135 14.37 2.67 7.20
C GLU A 135 15.85 2.73 6.82
N LEU A 136 16.23 2.10 5.70
CA LEU A 136 17.58 2.17 5.18
C LEU A 136 18.01 3.63 4.93
N TYR A 137 17.16 4.42 4.29
CA TYR A 137 17.43 5.82 3.98
C TYR A 137 17.66 6.64 5.25
N ILE A 138 16.70 6.61 6.17
CA ILE A 138 16.74 7.44 7.39
C ILE A 138 17.90 7.05 8.31
N ASN A 139 18.15 5.76 8.50
CA ASN A 139 19.22 5.27 9.36
C ASN A 139 20.62 5.62 8.82
N ASN A 140 20.74 5.98 7.55
CA ASN A 140 22.02 6.28 6.91
C ASN A 140 22.14 7.73 6.40
N LEU A 141 21.23 8.63 6.74
CA LEU A 141 21.19 10.02 6.25
C LEU A 141 22.53 10.77 6.38
N TYR A 142 23.30 10.50 7.42
CA TYR A 142 24.57 11.18 7.73
C TYR A 142 25.78 10.33 7.38
N SER A 143 25.63 9.19 6.72
CA SER A 143 26.74 8.31 6.33
C SER A 143 27.37 8.76 5.00
N PRO A 144 28.66 9.11 4.93
CA PRO A 144 29.33 9.42 3.68
C PRO A 144 29.29 8.26 2.67
N GLN A 145 29.38 7.03 3.16
CA GLN A 145 29.27 5.82 2.34
C GLN A 145 27.88 5.70 1.72
N PHE A 146 26.85 6.09 2.47
CA PHE A 146 25.48 6.09 1.97
C PHE A 146 25.28 7.12 0.85
N HIS A 147 25.85 8.31 0.95
CA HIS A 147 25.78 9.30 -0.13
C HIS A 147 26.46 8.80 -1.41
N SER A 148 27.59 8.10 -1.29
CA SER A 148 28.25 7.45 -2.44
C SER A 148 27.38 6.34 -3.03
N TRP A 149 26.71 5.58 -2.19
CA TRP A 149 25.75 4.57 -2.61
C TRP A 149 24.51 5.18 -3.29
N LEU A 150 23.98 6.30 -2.78
CA LEU A 150 22.87 7.02 -3.42
C LEU A 150 23.21 7.48 -4.84
N ALA A 151 24.43 8.01 -5.06
CA ALA A 151 24.89 8.40 -6.40
C ALA A 151 24.97 7.20 -7.36
N LEU A 152 25.27 6.00 -6.85
CA LEU A 152 25.18 4.78 -7.65
C LEU A 152 23.72 4.39 -7.93
N GLN A 153 22.83 4.54 -6.94
CA GLN A 153 21.41 4.25 -7.09
C GLN A 153 20.72 5.19 -8.11
N GLU A 154 21.17 6.43 -8.23
CA GLU A 154 20.70 7.36 -9.27
C GLU A 154 20.85 6.75 -10.66
N ARG A 155 22.02 6.21 -10.99
CA ARG A 155 22.25 5.50 -12.28
C ARG A 155 21.37 4.25 -12.44
N ILE A 156 21.15 3.51 -11.35
CA ILE A 156 20.29 2.33 -11.38
C ILE A 156 18.85 2.76 -11.66
N CYS A 157 18.36 3.81 -11.02
CA CYS A 157 17.02 4.34 -11.27
C CYS A 157 16.86 4.86 -12.71
N GLU A 158 17.85 5.52 -13.27
CA GLU A 158 17.86 5.93 -14.68
C GLU A 158 17.77 4.70 -15.62
N ASN A 159 18.47 3.62 -15.29
CA ASN A 159 18.40 2.37 -16.04
C ASN A 159 17.03 1.71 -15.93
N ILE A 160 16.42 1.68 -14.73
CA ILE A 160 15.06 1.18 -14.52
C ILE A 160 14.07 2.02 -15.33
N ALA A 161 14.17 3.35 -15.24
CA ALA A 161 13.31 4.28 -15.97
C ALA A 161 13.42 4.09 -17.48
N SER A 162 14.62 3.78 -17.99
CA SER A 162 14.86 3.50 -19.42
C SER A 162 14.46 2.07 -19.84
N GLY A 163 13.97 1.24 -18.92
CA GLY A 163 13.58 -0.15 -19.18
C GLY A 163 14.74 -1.13 -19.40
N ARG A 164 15.98 -0.73 -19.06
CA ARG A 164 17.19 -1.55 -19.26
C ARG A 164 17.45 -2.59 -18.17
N THR A 165 16.81 -2.46 -17.01
CA THR A 165 16.93 -3.43 -15.91
C THR A 165 15.57 -3.97 -15.51
N HIS A 166 15.50 -5.29 -15.33
CA HIS A 166 14.37 -5.96 -14.70
C HIS A 166 14.77 -6.30 -13.27
N GLU A 167 14.05 -5.81 -12.27
CA GLU A 167 14.19 -6.34 -10.91
C GLU A 167 13.89 -7.84 -10.91
N SER A 168 14.76 -8.62 -10.31
CA SER A 168 14.53 -10.05 -10.14
C SER A 168 13.34 -10.27 -9.21
N ARG A 169 12.27 -10.90 -9.71
CA ARG A 169 11.04 -11.17 -8.96
C ARG A 169 11.21 -12.21 -7.84
N ARG A 170 12.32 -12.97 -7.86
CA ARG A 170 12.55 -14.07 -6.91
C ARG A 170 12.85 -13.62 -5.48
N GLU A 171 13.20 -12.35 -5.25
CA GLU A 171 13.51 -11.83 -3.92
C GLU A 171 12.27 -11.56 -3.05
N PHE A 172 11.05 -11.65 -3.62
CA PHE A 172 9.81 -11.25 -2.95
C PHE A 172 8.88 -12.43 -2.60
N GLU A 173 9.28 -13.65 -2.80
CA GLU A 173 8.50 -14.84 -2.41
C GLU A 173 8.58 -15.03 -0.88
N SER A 174 7.70 -14.37 -0.14
CA SER A 174 7.64 -14.49 1.31
C SER A 174 6.21 -14.29 1.80
N ASP A 175 5.77 -15.23 2.62
CA ASP A 175 4.50 -15.21 3.36
C ASP A 175 4.61 -14.49 4.71
N VAL A 176 5.77 -13.90 4.99
CA VAL A 176 6.05 -13.18 6.22
C VAL A 176 6.62 -11.78 5.96
N PHE A 177 6.22 -10.83 6.76
CA PHE A 177 6.89 -9.55 6.93
C PHE A 177 7.92 -9.67 8.04
N ARG A 178 9.19 -9.43 7.73
CA ARG A 178 10.28 -9.41 8.72
C ARG A 178 10.63 -7.96 9.06
N PHE A 179 10.49 -7.65 10.33
CA PHE A 179 10.81 -6.33 10.85
C PHE A 179 11.59 -6.46 12.16
N HIS A 180 12.77 -5.85 12.24
CA HIS A 180 13.72 -5.95 13.38
C HIS A 180 13.85 -7.38 13.94
N ASN A 181 14.11 -8.34 13.06
CA ASN A 181 14.28 -9.77 13.38
C ASN A 181 13.02 -10.52 13.84
N VAL A 182 11.86 -9.89 13.87
CA VAL A 182 10.58 -10.54 14.14
C VAL A 182 9.87 -10.81 12.82
N ALA A 183 9.25 -11.98 12.68
CA ALA A 183 8.47 -12.38 11.52
C ALA A 183 6.97 -12.30 11.84
N TYR A 184 6.22 -11.64 10.98
CA TYR A 184 4.76 -11.52 11.08
C TYR A 184 4.12 -12.18 9.87
N PRO A 185 3.06 -13.01 10.03
CA PRO A 185 2.29 -13.53 8.92
C PRO A 185 1.76 -12.38 8.06
N LEU A 186 2.00 -12.45 6.74
CA LEU A 186 1.66 -11.41 5.79
C LEU A 186 0.59 -11.91 4.82
N PHE A 187 -0.47 -11.14 4.60
CA PHE A 187 -1.43 -11.38 3.54
C PHE A 187 -1.54 -10.19 2.58
N ASP A 188 -1.86 -10.46 1.33
CA ASP A 188 -1.97 -9.47 0.28
C ASP A 188 -3.45 -9.23 -0.06
N LEU A 189 -3.98 -8.07 0.38
CA LEU A 189 -5.39 -7.74 0.17
C LEU A 189 -5.76 -7.58 -1.30
N TRP A 190 -4.83 -7.12 -2.13
CA TRP A 190 -5.06 -7.04 -3.57
C TRP A 190 -5.34 -8.43 -4.16
N GLY A 191 -4.47 -9.40 -3.86
CA GLY A 191 -4.65 -10.77 -4.31
C GLY A 191 -5.89 -11.44 -3.77
N LEU A 192 -6.15 -11.28 -2.47
CA LEU A 192 -7.33 -11.82 -1.83
C LEU A 192 -8.62 -11.19 -2.38
N SER A 193 -8.62 -9.87 -2.62
CA SER A 193 -9.73 -9.16 -3.23
C SER A 193 -10.03 -9.70 -4.63
N ALA A 194 -9.01 -9.81 -5.47
CA ALA A 194 -9.16 -10.34 -6.82
C ALA A 194 -9.78 -11.75 -6.83
N ARG A 195 -9.34 -12.65 -5.94
CA ARG A 195 -9.84 -14.04 -5.88
C ARG A 195 -11.21 -14.18 -5.27
N HIS A 196 -11.45 -13.55 -4.13
CA HIS A 196 -12.61 -13.86 -3.29
C HIS A 196 -13.72 -12.82 -3.36
N LEU A 197 -13.44 -11.61 -3.85
CA LEU A 197 -14.40 -10.53 -3.94
C LEU A 197 -14.77 -10.18 -5.38
N LEU A 198 -13.77 -10.03 -6.27
CA LEU A 198 -13.93 -9.43 -7.59
C LEU A 198 -14.09 -10.44 -8.74
N ASN A 199 -13.60 -11.67 -8.59
CA ASN A 199 -13.67 -12.67 -9.68
C ASN A 199 -15.09 -13.25 -9.83
N ASN A 200 -16.02 -12.42 -10.24
CA ASN A 200 -17.39 -12.78 -10.56
C ASN A 200 -17.95 -11.91 -11.69
N ASP A 201 -19.01 -12.38 -12.34
CA ASP A 201 -19.58 -11.70 -13.50
C ASP A 201 -20.22 -10.35 -13.15
N GLU A 202 -20.78 -10.20 -11.94
CA GLU A 202 -21.37 -8.93 -11.48
C GLU A 202 -20.30 -7.81 -11.42
N TYR A 203 -19.11 -8.10 -10.86
CA TYR A 203 -18.03 -7.14 -10.83
C TYR A 203 -17.51 -6.81 -12.23
N LYS A 204 -17.32 -7.85 -13.07
CA LYS A 204 -16.81 -7.66 -14.44
C LYS A 204 -17.77 -6.82 -15.27
N GLN A 205 -19.08 -7.03 -15.12
CA GLN A 205 -20.09 -6.21 -15.77
C GLN A 205 -20.06 -4.76 -15.24
N ALA A 206 -19.98 -4.58 -13.92
CA ALA A 206 -19.84 -3.24 -13.33
C ALA A 206 -18.59 -2.51 -13.85
N CYS A 207 -17.47 -3.24 -14.08
CA CYS A 207 -16.27 -2.65 -14.67
C CYS A 207 -16.49 -2.19 -16.12
N VAL A 208 -17.26 -2.94 -16.90
CA VAL A 208 -17.62 -2.56 -18.28
C VAL A 208 -18.52 -1.32 -18.27
N ASP A 209 -19.56 -1.33 -17.42
CA ASP A 209 -20.58 -0.27 -17.34
C ASP A 209 -20.00 1.06 -16.85
N ASN A 210 -18.94 1.01 -16.01
CA ASN A 210 -18.29 2.19 -15.41
C ASN A 210 -16.90 2.48 -15.98
N GLU A 211 -16.49 1.82 -17.06
CA GLU A 211 -15.17 1.97 -17.68
C GLU A 211 -13.98 1.71 -16.72
N TRP A 212 -14.16 0.85 -15.71
CA TRP A 212 -13.09 0.45 -14.79
C TRP A 212 -12.17 -0.58 -15.44
N ILE A 213 -11.54 -0.15 -16.51
CA ILE A 213 -10.64 -0.96 -17.32
C ILE A 213 -9.25 -0.34 -17.28
N THR A 214 -8.21 -1.17 -17.32
CA THR A 214 -6.82 -0.69 -17.38
C THR A 214 -6.56 0.14 -18.63
N ALA A 215 -5.57 1.04 -18.59
CA ALA A 215 -5.24 1.89 -19.73
C ALA A 215 -4.92 1.13 -21.03
N SER A 216 -4.50 -0.14 -20.91
CA SER A 216 -4.30 -1.01 -22.08
C SER A 216 -5.59 -1.57 -22.69
N GLY A 217 -6.74 -1.35 -22.07
CA GLY A 217 -8.03 -1.96 -22.45
C GLY A 217 -8.14 -3.46 -22.17
N LYS A 218 -7.10 -4.10 -21.66
CA LYS A 218 -7.00 -5.56 -21.59
C LYS A 218 -7.60 -6.18 -20.34
N TYR A 219 -7.44 -5.54 -19.17
CA TYR A 219 -7.82 -6.10 -17.89
C TYR A 219 -8.79 -5.20 -17.14
N PHE A 220 -9.58 -5.78 -16.27
CA PHE A 220 -10.41 -5.07 -15.31
C PHE A 220 -9.53 -4.36 -14.26
N LYS A 221 -9.91 -3.16 -13.83
CA LYS A 221 -9.26 -2.51 -12.68
C LYS A 221 -9.54 -3.34 -11.43
N THR A 222 -8.56 -3.40 -10.54
CA THR A 222 -8.64 -4.13 -9.26
C THR A 222 -7.97 -3.32 -8.14
N SER A 223 -8.04 -1.98 -8.20
CA SER A 223 -7.56 -1.09 -7.12
C SER A 223 -8.43 -1.22 -5.86
N ALA A 224 -7.92 -0.75 -4.72
CA ALA A 224 -8.68 -0.67 -3.48
C ALA A 224 -9.97 0.14 -3.68
N GLU A 225 -9.85 1.29 -4.35
CA GLU A 225 -10.97 2.17 -4.69
C GLU A 225 -12.07 1.45 -5.48
N THR A 226 -11.74 0.81 -6.62
CA THR A 226 -12.74 0.11 -7.44
C THR A 226 -13.36 -1.09 -6.71
N SER A 227 -12.56 -1.77 -5.88
CA SER A 227 -13.04 -2.85 -5.02
C SER A 227 -14.04 -2.34 -3.98
N PHE A 228 -13.74 -1.20 -3.37
CA PHE A 228 -14.61 -0.59 -2.38
C PHE A 228 -15.87 0.00 -3.00
N ARG A 229 -15.78 0.69 -4.15
CA ARG A 229 -16.95 1.17 -4.92
C ARG A 229 -17.95 0.04 -5.17
N PHE A 230 -17.44 -1.09 -5.62
CA PHE A 230 -18.28 -2.27 -5.87
C PHE A 230 -18.87 -2.85 -4.59
N LEU A 231 -18.08 -2.96 -3.54
CA LEU A 231 -18.51 -3.50 -2.25
C LEU A 231 -19.58 -2.63 -1.60
N ALA A 232 -19.37 -1.31 -1.58
CA ALA A 232 -20.27 -0.33 -0.97
C ALA A 232 -21.49 0.00 -1.86
N LYS A 233 -21.48 -0.41 -3.13
CA LYS A 233 -22.44 0.03 -4.18
C LYS A 233 -22.49 1.56 -4.30
N ASP A 234 -21.35 2.21 -4.04
CA ASP A 234 -21.12 3.64 -4.17
C ASP A 234 -20.11 3.87 -5.31
N PHE A 235 -20.63 4.01 -6.53
CA PHE A 235 -19.81 4.09 -7.74
C PHE A 235 -19.15 5.46 -7.93
N ASP A 236 -19.63 6.49 -7.23
CA ASP A 236 -19.09 7.84 -7.23
C ASP A 236 -18.06 8.08 -6.11
N PHE A 237 -17.84 7.08 -5.25
CA PHE A 237 -16.85 7.18 -4.18
C PHE A 237 -15.48 7.54 -4.75
N ASP A 238 -14.81 8.52 -4.14
CA ASP A 238 -13.45 8.96 -4.47
C ASP A 238 -12.52 8.73 -3.27
N GLU A 239 -11.42 8.06 -3.51
CA GLU A 239 -10.43 7.72 -2.49
C GLU A 239 -9.65 8.97 -2.07
N GLU A 240 -9.51 9.16 -0.79
CA GLU A 240 -8.89 10.38 -0.27
C GLU A 240 -7.36 10.38 -0.47
N HIS A 241 -6.77 9.20 -0.63
CA HIS A 241 -5.33 8.98 -0.76
C HIS A 241 -4.53 9.61 0.38
N THR A 242 -4.89 9.21 1.59
CA THR A 242 -4.05 9.36 2.78
C THR A 242 -3.95 7.99 3.44
N ALA A 243 -2.78 7.64 3.96
CA ALA A 243 -2.51 6.28 4.42
C ALA A 243 -3.54 5.72 5.41
N LEU A 244 -4.06 6.53 6.33
CA LEU A 244 -5.11 6.05 7.24
C LEU A 244 -6.46 5.90 6.54
N SER A 245 -6.87 6.80 5.65
CA SER A 245 -8.16 6.68 4.95
C SER A 245 -8.17 5.44 4.05
N ASP A 246 -7.05 5.16 3.41
CA ASP A 246 -6.90 4.01 2.52
C ASP A 246 -6.90 2.71 3.33
N ALA A 247 -6.19 2.66 4.47
CA ALA A 247 -6.28 1.55 5.42
C ALA A 247 -7.70 1.32 5.98
N GLU A 248 -8.53 2.38 6.07
CA GLU A 248 -9.95 2.26 6.48
C GLU A 248 -10.81 1.56 5.43
N ILE A 249 -10.61 1.87 4.15
CA ILE A 249 -11.29 1.22 3.02
C ILE A 249 -10.84 -0.24 2.94
N GLU A 250 -9.56 -0.48 3.00
CA GLU A 250 -8.95 -1.81 2.97
C GLU A 250 -9.42 -2.70 4.13
N SER A 251 -9.61 -2.11 5.30
CA SER A 251 -10.18 -2.81 6.45
C SER A 251 -11.60 -3.33 6.19
N LYS A 252 -12.42 -2.58 5.46
CA LYS A 252 -13.78 -3.01 5.08
C LYS A 252 -13.72 -4.12 4.01
N ILE A 253 -12.80 -4.00 3.05
CA ILE A 253 -12.54 -5.05 2.04
C ILE A 253 -12.10 -6.34 2.74
N PHE A 254 -11.14 -6.27 3.68
CA PHE A 254 -10.69 -7.41 4.46
C PHE A 254 -11.84 -8.09 5.22
N ALA A 255 -12.67 -7.31 5.90
CA ALA A 255 -13.79 -7.86 6.67
C ALA A 255 -14.78 -8.65 5.80
N GLU A 256 -15.06 -8.18 4.57
CA GLU A 256 -15.93 -8.89 3.63
C GLU A 256 -15.25 -10.15 3.09
N ILE A 257 -13.95 -10.10 2.76
CA ILE A 257 -13.19 -11.29 2.36
C ILE A 257 -13.21 -12.33 3.49
N HIS A 258 -12.91 -11.90 4.72
CA HIS A 258 -12.90 -12.79 5.88
C HIS A 258 -14.26 -13.47 6.12
N LYS A 259 -15.35 -12.73 5.95
CA LYS A 259 -16.71 -13.22 6.05
C LYS A 259 -17.01 -14.25 4.95
N ARG A 260 -16.71 -13.97 3.68
CA ARG A 260 -16.94 -14.87 2.54
C ARG A 260 -16.17 -16.18 2.64
N THR A 261 -14.91 -16.09 3.02
CA THR A 261 -14.01 -17.24 3.13
C THR A 261 -14.12 -17.96 4.48
N LYS A 262 -14.83 -17.40 5.46
CA LYS A 262 -14.87 -17.86 6.86
C LYS A 262 -13.46 -17.91 7.48
N GLY A 263 -12.57 -16.99 7.05
CA GLY A 263 -11.17 -16.91 7.47
C GLY A 263 -10.25 -17.94 6.83
N ASN A 264 -10.72 -18.68 5.83
CA ASN A 264 -9.89 -19.64 5.07
C ASN A 264 -9.42 -18.98 3.76
N TYR A 265 -8.33 -18.25 3.83
CA TYR A 265 -7.67 -17.59 2.71
C TYR A 265 -6.15 -17.76 2.80
N GLU A 266 -5.48 -17.54 1.67
CA GLU A 266 -4.05 -17.71 1.54
C GLU A 266 -3.28 -16.64 2.32
N ILE A 267 -2.18 -17.06 2.97
CA ILE A 267 -1.14 -16.18 3.50
C ILE A 267 -0.07 -16.03 2.43
N GLY A 268 0.44 -14.82 2.29
CA GLY A 268 1.51 -14.50 1.34
C GLY A 268 1.10 -13.49 0.26
N ILE A 269 2.04 -13.23 -0.64
CA ILE A 269 1.88 -12.28 -1.75
C ILE A 269 1.38 -13.01 -2.98
N ILE A 270 0.36 -12.43 -3.62
CA ILE A 270 -0.23 -12.95 -4.86
C ILE A 270 0.23 -12.06 -6.02
N TYR A 271 0.96 -12.65 -6.98
CA TYR A 271 1.50 -11.92 -8.12
C TYR A 271 0.46 -11.71 -9.23
N PHE A 272 0.40 -10.49 -9.75
CA PHE A 272 -0.49 -10.10 -10.85
C PHE A 272 -1.97 -10.46 -10.61
N PRO A 273 -2.52 -10.08 -9.45
CA PRO A 273 -3.87 -10.51 -9.05
C PRO A 273 -4.96 -10.10 -10.05
N PHE A 274 -4.78 -9.01 -10.80
CA PHE A 274 -5.70 -8.60 -11.88
C PHE A 274 -5.91 -9.67 -12.97
N ARG A 275 -4.96 -10.61 -13.12
CA ARG A 275 -5.08 -11.73 -14.09
C ARG A 275 -6.08 -12.79 -13.63
N GLU A 276 -6.40 -12.85 -12.34
CA GLU A 276 -7.40 -13.78 -11.80
C GLU A 276 -8.81 -13.53 -12.40
N LEU A 277 -9.07 -12.29 -12.81
CA LEU A 277 -10.36 -11.92 -13.43
C LEU A 277 -10.46 -12.30 -14.91
N GLY A 278 -9.35 -12.66 -15.56
CA GLY A 278 -9.30 -12.84 -17.02
C GLY A 278 -9.22 -11.51 -17.77
N THR A 279 -9.47 -11.55 -19.07
CA THR A 279 -9.45 -10.35 -19.92
C THR A 279 -10.86 -9.85 -20.20
N VAL A 280 -10.97 -8.54 -20.49
CA VAL A 280 -12.23 -7.88 -20.90
C VAL A 280 -12.79 -8.55 -22.17
N GLU A 281 -11.93 -8.77 -23.16
CA GLU A 281 -12.30 -9.43 -24.41
C GLU A 281 -12.91 -10.82 -24.18
N ALA A 282 -12.26 -11.67 -23.37
CA ALA A 282 -12.76 -13.01 -23.07
C ALA A 282 -14.09 -12.98 -22.30
N PHE A 283 -14.34 -11.94 -21.52
CA PHE A 283 -15.63 -11.77 -20.84
C PHE A 283 -16.75 -11.36 -21.81
N LEU A 284 -16.50 -10.36 -22.67
CA LEU A 284 -17.49 -9.85 -23.61
C LEU A 284 -17.89 -10.89 -24.65
N ASN A 285 -16.91 -11.65 -25.20
CA ASN A 285 -17.17 -12.72 -26.18
C ASN A 285 -18.10 -13.85 -25.67
N ARG A 286 -18.34 -13.93 -24.35
CA ARG A 286 -19.31 -14.88 -23.77
C ARG A 286 -20.78 -14.49 -24.05
N PHE A 287 -21.04 -13.24 -24.42
CA PHE A 287 -22.37 -12.68 -24.64
C PHE A 287 -22.64 -12.32 -26.10
N GLU A 288 -21.67 -12.51 -27.00
CA GLU A 288 -21.78 -12.28 -28.44
C GLU A 288 -22.21 -13.54 -29.24
N ILE A 289 -23.03 -14.44 -28.64
CA ILE A 289 -23.57 -15.63 -29.33
C ILE A 289 -24.95 -15.33 -29.85
#